data_9c9768f870a68976066d3795491bb67a
#
_entry.id   9c9768f870a68976066d3795491bb67a
#
_cell.length_a   1.000
_cell.length_b   1.000
_cell.length_c   1.000
_cell.angle_alpha   90.00
_cell.angle_beta   90.00
_cell.angle_gamma   90.00
#
_symmetry.space_group_name_H-M   'P 1'
#
loop_
_entity.id
_entity.type
_entity.pdbx_description
1 polymer ?
#
loop_
_entity_poly.entity_id
_entity_poly.type
_entity_poly.pdbx_seq_one_letter_code
_entity_poly.pdbx_strand_id
1 'polypeptide(L)'
;MNTEKIGNVVMNYDYYIGQDLYSDGDIEDILLDIVKNHDKSEFPNIIVESKSWPILYHLSEVRTNILNWYPFESDAHVLEVGAGCGAITGAIADKAEKVVAIDLSKRRSMINAYRNRDKENIEIIVGNFNDVAAGLTEKFDYVTLIGVLEYGELYIPGNDSYRTFLKKIAGLLKPNGKVLIAIENQLGLKYFAGCREDHVGKYFEGIEGYTTTNSVKTFSKKVLKEIIEGSGYENIQFAYPYPDYKLPTTIYTDDFLPVKGELVNNLRNFDADRMVFFDETKVWDTMIEAGLFHEFSNSFFVEATKPGEDAKRSEQTGQMTSFAKCSVERKDEYKIITRIFEEDGKKFVEKRAVNEKACGHVNRMAELAKTNPYLTENVCLVPCEAVADGVVQFPYIEGQRLDKAIDEAVKQGRLEDAWTEIRRLKDIIMNVSGKEKFQVTDEFRTVFGQIPQPEPAEGEKQAEPVDPLAVLEGYEAVKNVNMDMVAANIIFADKTYILDYEWNFDFAIPLKYILFRSILFNGTLNVMPEEQRKTLMELIEISDEEWQLFLQMETSWQQFVTGTSLTDLYPDMPSKYTIVKEENYCNNPPEPKCSIPYRAARKVKRMIVAALQKDK
;
A
#
# COMPACT_ATOMS: atom_id res chain seq x y z
N MET A 1 -9.52 41.41 4.03
CA MET A 1 -9.26 40.00 3.62
C MET A 1 -10.23 39.66 2.51
N ASN A 2 -9.70 39.23 1.38
CA ASN A 2 -10.51 38.78 0.23
C ASN A 2 -10.71 37.27 0.39
N THR A 3 -11.77 36.88 1.14
CA THR A 3 -12.02 35.47 1.49
C THR A 3 -13.38 35.02 0.98
N GLU A 4 -13.48 33.74 0.63
CA GLU A 4 -14.69 33.03 0.21
C GLU A 4 -14.81 31.72 0.98
N LYS A 5 -16.00 31.21 1.21
CA LYS A 5 -16.21 29.85 1.76
C LYS A 5 -16.76 28.93 0.70
N ILE A 6 -16.18 27.75 0.59
CA ILE A 6 -16.68 26.64 -0.20
C ILE A 6 -16.97 25.49 0.77
N GLY A 7 -18.26 25.28 1.08
CA GLY A 7 -18.63 24.45 2.24
C GLY A 7 -18.05 25.04 3.52
N ASN A 8 -17.27 24.24 4.25
CA ASN A 8 -16.60 24.70 5.49
C ASN A 8 -15.19 25.25 5.23
N VAL A 9 -14.59 24.98 4.06
CA VAL A 9 -13.24 25.41 3.70
C VAL A 9 -13.19 26.92 3.45
N VAL A 10 -12.19 27.58 4.03
CA VAL A 10 -11.93 29.02 3.82
C VAL A 10 -10.91 29.19 2.70
N MET A 11 -11.30 29.91 1.66
CA MET A 11 -10.44 30.35 0.56
C MET A 11 -9.97 31.77 0.81
N ASN A 12 -8.66 32.02 0.77
CA ASN A 12 -8.04 33.32 0.97
C ASN A 12 -7.31 33.76 -0.31
N TYR A 13 -7.72 34.88 -0.89
CA TYR A 13 -7.22 35.43 -2.16
C TYR A 13 -6.35 36.67 -1.99
N ASP A 14 -5.93 37.01 -0.77
CA ASP A 14 -5.16 38.24 -0.51
C ASP A 14 -3.82 38.28 -1.31
N TYR A 15 -3.30 37.12 -1.68
CA TYR A 15 -2.05 36.99 -2.46
C TYR A 15 -2.27 36.57 -3.93
N TYR A 16 -3.53 36.48 -4.37
CA TYR A 16 -3.84 36.09 -5.74
C TYR A 16 -3.74 37.27 -6.71
N ILE A 17 -2.88 37.16 -7.71
CA ILE A 17 -2.58 38.23 -8.68
C ILE A 17 -3.60 38.34 -9.84
N GLY A 18 -4.68 37.54 -9.81
CA GLY A 18 -5.77 37.61 -10.81
C GLY A 18 -5.57 36.70 -12.03
N GLN A 19 -4.51 35.91 -12.08
CA GLN A 19 -4.28 34.90 -13.14
C GLN A 19 -3.58 33.66 -12.57
N ASP A 20 -3.89 32.49 -13.12
CA ASP A 20 -3.20 31.25 -12.80
C ASP A 20 -1.91 31.17 -13.60
N LEU A 21 -0.78 31.06 -12.89
CA LEU A 21 0.56 30.94 -13.48
C LEU A 21 0.96 29.48 -13.77
N TYR A 22 0.16 28.54 -13.28
CA TYR A 22 0.33 27.10 -13.51
C TYR A 22 -1.01 26.45 -13.74
N SER A 23 -1.11 25.59 -14.75
CA SER A 23 -2.31 24.81 -15.06
C SER A 23 -1.92 23.55 -15.84
N ASP A 24 -2.63 22.46 -15.57
CA ASP A 24 -2.57 21.21 -16.33
C ASP A 24 -3.53 21.23 -17.55
N GLY A 25 -4.14 22.41 -17.85
CA GLY A 25 -5.03 22.61 -18.97
C GLY A 25 -6.48 22.22 -18.69
N ASP A 26 -7.20 21.78 -19.73
CA ASP A 26 -8.65 21.51 -19.68
C ASP A 26 -9.04 20.40 -18.71
N ILE A 27 -8.10 19.54 -18.32
CA ILE A 27 -8.36 18.48 -17.35
C ILE A 27 -8.77 19.01 -15.97
N GLU A 28 -8.30 20.20 -15.60
CA GLU A 28 -8.69 20.85 -14.34
C GLU A 28 -10.16 21.26 -14.33
N ASP A 29 -10.75 21.59 -15.48
CA ASP A 29 -12.18 21.88 -15.59
C ASP A 29 -13.01 20.60 -15.39
N ILE A 30 -12.56 19.48 -15.95
CA ILE A 30 -13.18 18.17 -15.73
C ILE A 30 -13.09 17.76 -14.26
N LEU A 31 -11.92 17.92 -13.64
CA LEU A 31 -11.73 17.61 -12.22
C LEU A 31 -12.62 18.50 -11.33
N LEU A 32 -12.72 19.79 -11.65
CA LEU A 32 -13.58 20.70 -10.90
C LEU A 32 -15.06 20.32 -11.01
N ASP A 33 -15.50 19.91 -12.21
CA ASP A 33 -16.87 19.43 -12.41
C ASP A 33 -17.15 18.16 -11.60
N ILE A 34 -16.22 17.20 -11.62
CA ILE A 34 -16.33 15.96 -10.84
C ILE A 34 -16.47 16.27 -9.34
N VAL A 35 -15.56 17.05 -8.75
CA VAL A 35 -15.58 17.30 -7.28
C VAL A 35 -16.76 18.17 -6.83
N LYS A 36 -17.39 18.92 -7.74
CA LYS A 36 -18.62 19.67 -7.47
C LYS A 36 -19.86 18.78 -7.44
N ASN A 37 -19.95 17.84 -8.37
CA ASN A 37 -21.20 17.13 -8.67
C ASN A 37 -21.22 15.70 -8.13
N HIS A 38 -20.08 15.15 -7.68
CA HIS A 38 -19.94 13.78 -7.17
C HIS A 38 -19.38 13.74 -5.76
N ASP A 39 -19.78 12.75 -4.99
CA ASP A 39 -19.22 12.47 -3.69
C ASP A 39 -17.93 11.65 -3.81
N LYS A 40 -17.06 11.73 -2.78
CA LYS A 40 -15.78 11.00 -2.76
C LYS A 40 -15.94 9.48 -2.94
N SER A 41 -17.07 8.92 -2.49
CA SER A 41 -17.40 7.50 -2.64
C SER A 41 -17.61 7.06 -4.09
N GLU A 42 -17.90 7.98 -5.01
CA GLU A 42 -18.08 7.72 -6.44
C GLU A 42 -16.77 7.77 -7.22
N PHE A 43 -15.71 8.41 -6.66
CA PHE A 43 -14.43 8.60 -7.35
C PHE A 43 -13.80 7.30 -7.85
N PRO A 44 -13.80 6.17 -7.13
CA PRO A 44 -13.26 4.91 -7.66
C PRO A 44 -13.90 4.48 -8.99
N ASN A 45 -15.22 4.59 -9.11
CA ASN A 45 -15.93 4.26 -10.33
C ASN A 45 -15.61 5.23 -11.48
N ILE A 46 -15.57 6.54 -11.18
CA ILE A 46 -15.21 7.58 -12.15
C ILE A 46 -13.78 7.36 -12.69
N ILE A 47 -12.84 6.99 -11.81
CA ILE A 47 -11.46 6.66 -12.21
C ILE A 47 -11.44 5.48 -13.18
N VAL A 48 -12.16 4.39 -12.86
CA VAL A 48 -12.22 3.19 -13.68
C VAL A 48 -12.87 3.45 -15.05
N GLU A 49 -13.94 4.23 -15.08
CA GLU A 49 -14.64 4.59 -16.31
C GLU A 49 -13.84 5.53 -17.21
N SER A 50 -13.15 6.51 -16.62
CA SER A 50 -12.40 7.51 -17.36
C SER A 50 -11.13 6.97 -18.02
N LYS A 51 -10.48 5.99 -17.43
CA LYS A 51 -9.16 5.44 -17.84
C LYS A 51 -8.13 6.55 -18.13
N SER A 52 -8.17 7.62 -17.33
CA SER A 52 -7.37 8.82 -17.49
C SER A 52 -6.34 8.94 -16.37
N TRP A 53 -5.05 9.07 -16.73
CA TRP A 53 -3.99 9.27 -15.75
C TRP A 53 -4.21 10.50 -14.84
N PRO A 54 -4.52 11.70 -15.37
CA PRO A 54 -4.76 12.84 -14.49
C PRO A 54 -5.93 12.62 -13.52
N ILE A 55 -7.01 11.97 -13.95
CA ILE A 55 -8.16 11.65 -13.07
C ILE A 55 -7.73 10.65 -11.99
N LEU A 56 -7.03 9.58 -12.35
CA LEU A 56 -6.45 8.63 -11.40
C LEU A 56 -5.51 9.35 -10.43
N TYR A 57 -4.58 10.15 -10.94
CA TYR A 57 -3.58 10.84 -10.13
C TYR A 57 -4.20 11.81 -9.12
N HIS A 58 -5.18 12.62 -9.54
CA HIS A 58 -5.76 13.62 -8.68
C HIS A 58 -6.85 13.09 -7.76
N LEU A 59 -7.66 12.10 -8.17
CA LEU A 59 -8.82 11.65 -7.40
C LEU A 59 -8.57 10.40 -6.55
N SER A 60 -7.56 9.58 -6.88
CA SER A 60 -7.30 8.33 -6.14
C SER A 60 -7.02 8.57 -4.66
N GLU A 61 -7.72 7.84 -3.79
CA GLU A 61 -7.45 7.81 -2.35
C GLU A 61 -6.08 7.19 -2.02
N VAL A 62 -5.50 6.36 -2.91
CA VAL A 62 -4.17 5.77 -2.73
C VAL A 62 -3.09 6.84 -2.58
N ARG A 63 -3.31 8.04 -3.13
CA ARG A 63 -2.44 9.20 -2.92
C ARG A 63 -2.24 9.55 -1.44
N THR A 64 -3.28 9.38 -0.63
CA THR A 64 -3.23 9.71 0.80
C THR A 64 -2.33 8.78 1.59
N ASN A 65 -2.01 7.60 1.06
CA ASN A 65 -1.15 6.62 1.72
C ASN A 65 0.26 7.13 2.00
N ILE A 66 0.69 8.20 1.32
CA ILE A 66 1.98 8.83 1.62
C ILE A 66 2.03 9.43 3.03
N LEU A 67 0.88 9.80 3.60
CA LEU A 67 0.75 10.38 4.95
C LEU A 67 -0.20 9.61 5.87
N ASN A 68 -0.98 8.64 5.38
CA ASN A 68 -1.95 7.93 6.20
C ASN A 68 -1.31 7.14 7.35
N TRP A 69 -0.08 6.70 7.19
CA TRP A 69 0.69 5.99 8.22
C TRP A 69 1.39 6.93 9.20
N TYR A 70 1.56 8.22 8.84
CA TYR A 70 2.32 9.18 9.61
C TYR A 70 1.56 9.61 10.88
N PRO A 71 2.21 9.57 12.07
CA PRO A 71 1.57 9.88 13.35
C PRO A 71 1.64 11.39 13.64
N PHE A 72 0.79 12.19 13.00
CA PHE A 72 0.64 13.60 13.40
C PHE A 72 0.11 13.70 14.83
N GLU A 73 0.59 14.69 15.61
CA GLU A 73 -0.08 15.05 16.85
C GLU A 73 -1.48 15.62 16.55
N SER A 74 -2.46 15.28 17.38
CA SER A 74 -3.86 15.65 17.15
C SER A 74 -4.14 17.16 17.26
N ASP A 75 -3.30 17.90 17.98
CA ASP A 75 -3.31 19.36 18.15
C ASP A 75 -2.36 20.08 17.18
N ALA A 76 -1.82 19.37 16.19
CA ALA A 76 -0.85 19.93 15.25
C ALA A 76 -1.46 20.95 14.29
N HIS A 77 -0.73 22.03 14.05
CA HIS A 77 -0.96 22.96 12.94
C HIS A 77 -0.02 22.59 11.78
N VAL A 78 -0.58 22.29 10.63
CA VAL A 78 0.17 21.84 9.44
C VAL A 78 0.07 22.86 8.31
N LEU A 79 1.20 23.19 7.71
CA LEU A 79 1.27 23.97 6.48
C LEU A 79 1.55 23.01 5.31
N GLU A 80 0.63 22.92 4.37
CA GLU A 80 0.81 22.19 3.12
C GLU A 80 1.20 23.18 2.00
N VAL A 81 2.42 23.06 1.48
CA VAL A 81 2.91 23.88 0.37
C VAL A 81 2.74 23.13 -0.94
N GLY A 82 2.14 23.77 -1.96
CA GLY A 82 1.85 23.15 -3.23
C GLY A 82 0.71 22.13 -3.15
N ALA A 83 -0.38 22.47 -2.47
CA ALA A 83 -1.49 21.55 -2.19
C ALA A 83 -2.21 21.04 -3.46
N GLY A 84 -2.09 21.76 -4.59
CA GLY A 84 -2.69 21.40 -5.86
C GLY A 84 -4.19 21.15 -5.77
N CYS A 85 -4.66 20.05 -6.35
CA CYS A 85 -6.07 19.64 -6.34
C CYS A 85 -6.51 18.96 -5.03
N GLY A 86 -5.73 19.07 -3.96
CA GLY A 86 -6.12 18.61 -2.62
C GLY A 86 -6.15 17.09 -2.44
N ALA A 87 -5.34 16.35 -3.19
CA ALA A 87 -5.31 14.90 -3.08
C ALA A 87 -4.90 14.42 -1.67
N ILE A 88 -4.12 15.22 -0.94
CA ILE A 88 -3.55 14.88 0.37
C ILE A 88 -4.11 15.77 1.48
N THR A 89 -4.55 16.99 1.18
CA THR A 89 -5.06 17.99 2.14
C THR A 89 -6.08 17.42 3.11
N GLY A 90 -7.05 16.63 2.60
CA GLY A 90 -8.09 16.01 3.43
C GLY A 90 -7.53 15.00 4.43
N ALA A 91 -6.53 14.20 4.04
CA ALA A 91 -5.90 13.22 4.92
C ALA A 91 -5.08 13.88 6.04
N ILE A 92 -4.49 15.05 5.79
CA ILE A 92 -3.86 15.87 6.83
C ILE A 92 -4.92 16.41 7.79
N ALA A 93 -6.03 16.96 7.23
CA ALA A 93 -7.12 17.55 8.01
C ALA A 93 -7.84 16.54 8.92
N ASP A 94 -7.85 15.26 8.56
CA ASP A 94 -8.41 14.18 9.40
C ASP A 94 -7.57 13.90 10.66
N LYS A 95 -6.32 14.38 10.71
CA LYS A 95 -5.36 14.06 11.77
C LYS A 95 -4.88 15.28 12.56
N ALA A 96 -4.91 16.46 11.96
CA ALA A 96 -4.38 17.69 12.52
C ALA A 96 -5.51 18.61 13.02
N GLU A 97 -5.22 19.46 13.99
CA GLU A 97 -6.16 20.48 14.46
C GLU A 97 -6.44 21.53 13.37
N LYS A 98 -5.40 21.93 12.63
CA LYS A 98 -5.52 22.97 11.59
C LYS A 98 -4.61 22.67 10.40
N VAL A 99 -5.14 22.89 9.20
CA VAL A 99 -4.38 22.84 7.94
C VAL A 99 -4.46 24.19 7.24
N VAL A 100 -3.30 24.75 6.94
CA VAL A 100 -3.16 25.87 6.01
C VAL A 100 -2.54 25.33 4.73
N ALA A 101 -3.26 25.38 3.62
CA ALA A 101 -2.79 24.91 2.33
C ALA A 101 -2.45 26.08 1.41
N ILE A 102 -1.32 26.05 0.72
CA ILE A 102 -0.91 27.09 -0.23
C ILE A 102 -0.83 26.48 -1.62
N ASP A 103 -1.46 27.11 -2.60
CA ASP A 103 -1.24 26.79 -4.01
C ASP A 103 -1.26 28.05 -4.87
N LEU A 104 -0.50 28.02 -5.97
CA LEU A 104 -0.37 29.13 -6.91
C LEU A 104 -1.61 29.32 -7.79
N SER A 105 -2.34 28.23 -8.10
CA SER A 105 -3.47 28.20 -9.00
C SER A 105 -4.80 28.30 -8.25
N LYS A 106 -5.60 29.30 -8.60
CA LYS A 106 -6.97 29.44 -8.08
C LYS A 106 -7.84 28.24 -8.46
N ARG A 107 -7.71 27.74 -9.70
CA ARG A 107 -8.52 26.63 -10.19
C ARG A 107 -8.23 25.35 -9.41
N ARG A 108 -6.96 25.01 -9.21
CA ARG A 108 -6.55 23.85 -8.42
C ARG A 108 -6.98 23.97 -6.95
N SER A 109 -6.84 25.18 -6.38
CA SER A 109 -7.32 25.47 -5.02
C SER A 109 -8.84 25.33 -4.89
N MET A 110 -9.61 25.70 -5.92
CA MET A 110 -11.06 25.44 -5.94
C MET A 110 -11.39 23.94 -5.97
N ILE A 111 -10.65 23.13 -6.77
CA ILE A 111 -10.82 21.67 -6.77
C ILE A 111 -10.56 21.11 -5.37
N ASN A 112 -9.48 21.57 -4.71
CA ASN A 112 -9.15 21.19 -3.33
C ASN A 112 -10.29 21.56 -2.37
N ALA A 113 -10.81 22.79 -2.42
CA ALA A 113 -11.87 23.25 -1.54
C ALA A 113 -13.18 22.46 -1.74
N TYR A 114 -13.61 22.23 -2.98
CA TYR A 114 -14.81 21.44 -3.25
C TYR A 114 -14.66 19.98 -2.81
N ARG A 115 -13.49 19.39 -3.04
CA ARG A 115 -13.16 18.02 -2.62
C ARG A 115 -13.24 17.85 -1.10
N ASN A 116 -12.81 18.85 -0.34
CA ASN A 116 -12.70 18.82 1.11
C ASN A 116 -13.73 19.72 1.80
N ARG A 117 -14.83 20.04 1.13
CA ARG A 117 -15.87 20.99 1.58
C ARG A 117 -16.54 20.64 2.91
N ASP A 118 -16.42 19.38 3.33
CA ASP A 118 -16.90 18.83 4.60
C ASP A 118 -15.99 19.19 5.81
N LYS A 119 -14.71 19.54 5.58
CA LYS A 119 -13.71 19.77 6.61
C LYS A 119 -13.79 21.20 7.15
N GLU A 120 -13.79 21.36 8.47
CA GLU A 120 -13.93 22.66 9.15
C GLU A 120 -12.59 23.33 9.48
N ASN A 121 -11.49 22.58 9.37
CA ASN A 121 -10.15 22.96 9.82
C ASN A 121 -9.18 23.29 8.68
N ILE A 122 -9.69 23.58 7.46
CA ILE A 122 -8.86 23.89 6.29
C ILE A 122 -9.01 25.36 5.91
N GLU A 123 -7.86 26.05 5.78
CA GLU A 123 -7.72 27.33 5.09
C GLU A 123 -6.83 27.15 3.85
N ILE A 124 -7.28 27.60 2.67
CA ILE A 124 -6.50 27.55 1.43
C ILE A 124 -6.12 28.97 1.03
N ILE A 125 -4.84 29.27 0.96
CA ILE A 125 -4.29 30.56 0.54
C ILE A 125 -3.83 30.44 -0.91
N VAL A 126 -4.47 31.19 -1.80
CA VAL A 126 -4.13 31.22 -3.23
C VAL A 126 -3.08 32.28 -3.48
N GLY A 127 -1.89 31.87 -3.89
CA GLY A 127 -0.80 32.82 -4.18
C GLY A 127 0.58 32.16 -4.29
N ASN A 128 1.54 32.97 -4.68
CA ASN A 128 2.94 32.55 -4.72
C ASN A 128 3.46 32.29 -3.30
N PHE A 129 4.13 31.15 -3.10
CA PHE A 129 4.66 30.78 -1.79
C PHE A 129 5.53 31.88 -1.15
N ASN A 130 6.39 32.56 -1.93
CA ASN A 130 7.26 33.60 -1.37
C ASN A 130 6.48 34.77 -0.78
N ASP A 131 5.41 35.18 -1.44
CA ASP A 131 4.57 36.31 -1.01
C ASP A 131 3.74 35.91 0.23
N VAL A 132 3.15 34.71 0.18
CA VAL A 132 2.37 34.14 1.29
C VAL A 132 3.27 33.95 2.51
N ALA A 133 4.44 33.31 2.36
CA ALA A 133 5.37 33.05 3.45
C ALA A 133 5.89 34.34 4.14
N ALA A 134 6.05 35.44 3.38
CA ALA A 134 6.43 36.72 3.93
C ALA A 134 5.32 37.37 4.81
N GLY A 135 4.07 37.05 4.53
CA GLY A 135 2.91 37.56 5.29
C GLY A 135 2.45 36.65 6.42
N LEU A 136 2.85 35.38 6.46
CA LEU A 136 2.48 34.45 7.50
C LEU A 136 3.22 34.75 8.81
N THR A 137 2.46 35.03 9.88
CA THR A 137 2.97 35.20 11.24
C THR A 137 2.85 33.93 12.08
N GLU A 138 1.92 33.07 11.73
CA GLU A 138 1.70 31.76 12.34
C GLU A 138 2.90 30.84 12.12
N LYS A 139 3.18 29.98 13.10
CA LYS A 139 4.21 28.91 13.02
C LYS A 139 3.54 27.55 13.12
N PHE A 140 4.10 26.59 12.43
CA PHE A 140 3.54 25.26 12.22
C PHE A 140 4.36 24.19 12.90
N ASP A 141 3.69 23.14 13.35
CA ASP A 141 4.35 21.94 13.88
C ASP A 141 4.95 21.12 12.72
N TYR A 142 4.24 21.09 11.59
CA TYR A 142 4.68 20.42 10.38
C TYR A 142 4.55 21.32 9.16
N VAL A 143 5.49 21.16 8.23
CA VAL A 143 5.36 21.66 6.85
C VAL A 143 5.53 20.51 5.89
N THR A 144 4.57 20.32 4.96
CA THR A 144 4.64 19.26 3.95
C THR A 144 5.02 19.81 2.59
N LEU A 145 5.96 19.11 1.91
CA LEU A 145 6.44 19.37 0.55
C LEU A 145 6.31 18.08 -0.26
N ILE A 146 5.12 17.75 -0.71
CA ILE A 146 4.84 16.49 -1.41
C ILE A 146 4.81 16.71 -2.93
N GLY A 147 5.91 16.38 -3.62
CA GLY A 147 6.07 16.68 -5.03
C GLY A 147 6.25 18.19 -5.29
N VAL A 148 7.08 18.86 -4.48
CA VAL A 148 7.24 20.32 -4.49
C VAL A 148 8.71 20.75 -4.48
N LEU A 149 9.56 20.06 -3.73
CA LEU A 149 10.97 20.48 -3.56
C LEU A 149 11.73 20.52 -4.89
N GLU A 150 11.41 19.63 -5.83
CA GLU A 150 12.01 19.58 -7.15
C GLU A 150 11.88 20.88 -7.97
N TYR A 151 10.85 21.67 -7.66
CA TYR A 151 10.59 22.97 -8.27
C TYR A 151 11.29 24.14 -7.55
N GLY A 152 12.18 23.87 -6.60
CA GLY A 152 12.83 24.88 -5.77
C GLY A 152 13.52 25.99 -6.55
N GLU A 153 14.13 25.70 -7.70
CA GLU A 153 14.74 26.72 -8.58
C GLU A 153 13.72 27.68 -9.23
N LEU A 154 12.48 27.23 -9.42
CA LEU A 154 11.39 28.07 -9.94
C LEU A 154 10.85 29.02 -8.86
N TYR A 155 10.80 28.56 -7.61
CA TYR A 155 10.36 29.39 -6.48
C TYR A 155 11.42 30.42 -6.07
N ILE A 156 12.70 30.02 -6.09
CA ILE A 156 13.81 30.84 -5.61
C ILE A 156 14.95 30.80 -6.64
N PRO A 157 15.02 31.78 -7.54
CA PRO A 157 16.12 31.86 -8.50
C PRO A 157 17.47 32.07 -7.80
N GLY A 158 18.54 31.39 -8.24
CA GLY A 158 19.90 31.58 -7.74
C GLY A 158 20.70 30.30 -7.64
N ASN A 159 21.94 30.42 -7.14
CA ASN A 159 22.87 29.29 -7.10
C ASN A 159 22.63 28.32 -5.93
N ASP A 160 21.80 28.67 -4.92
CA ASP A 160 21.52 27.86 -3.72
C ASP A 160 20.00 27.81 -3.45
N SER A 161 19.23 27.65 -4.50
CA SER A 161 17.77 27.76 -4.50
C SER A 161 17.09 26.81 -3.51
N TYR A 162 17.47 25.53 -3.54
CA TYR A 162 16.88 24.49 -2.69
C TYR A 162 17.15 24.72 -1.19
N ARG A 163 18.41 25.07 -0.82
CA ARG A 163 18.71 25.41 0.57
C ARG A 163 18.02 26.68 1.02
N THR A 164 17.94 27.68 0.15
CA THR A 164 17.23 28.93 0.46
C THR A 164 15.74 28.69 0.65
N PHE A 165 15.14 27.80 -0.17
CA PHE A 165 13.74 27.40 -0.03
C PHE A 165 13.51 26.69 1.32
N LEU A 166 14.31 25.68 1.65
CA LEU A 166 14.22 24.97 2.92
C LEU A 166 14.48 25.86 4.15
N LYS A 167 15.38 26.85 4.07
CA LYS A 167 15.57 27.85 5.13
C LYS A 167 14.35 28.73 5.33
N LYS A 168 13.63 29.10 4.25
CA LYS A 168 12.33 29.81 4.37
C LYS A 168 11.27 28.94 5.05
N ILE A 169 11.21 27.66 4.69
CA ILE A 169 10.34 26.66 5.34
C ILE A 169 10.68 26.57 6.84
N ALA A 170 11.97 26.47 7.21
CA ALA A 170 12.41 26.46 8.61
C ALA A 170 11.94 27.72 9.37
N GLY A 171 11.88 28.87 8.67
CA GLY A 171 11.34 30.11 9.22
C GLY A 171 9.86 30.04 9.58
N LEU A 172 9.08 29.15 8.98
CA LEU A 172 7.65 28.94 9.26
C LEU A 172 7.40 27.85 10.31
N LEU A 173 8.36 27.00 10.60
CA LEU A 173 8.26 25.96 11.62
C LEU A 173 8.44 26.51 13.03
N LYS A 174 7.72 25.92 13.99
CA LYS A 174 7.96 26.05 15.43
C LYS A 174 9.35 25.48 15.78
N PRO A 175 9.94 25.79 16.93
CA PRO A 175 11.08 25.03 17.46
C PRO A 175 10.73 23.53 17.56
N ASN A 176 11.61 22.65 17.13
CA ASN A 176 11.39 21.20 16.98
C ASN A 176 10.29 20.80 15.97
N GLY A 177 9.75 21.76 15.22
CA GLY A 177 8.81 21.45 14.12
C GLY A 177 9.51 20.71 12.98
N LYS A 178 8.74 19.96 12.20
CA LYS A 178 9.26 19.03 11.20
C LYS A 178 8.88 19.44 9.78
N VAL A 179 9.79 19.24 8.85
CA VAL A 179 9.46 19.25 7.41
C VAL A 179 9.31 17.82 6.91
N LEU A 180 8.23 17.56 6.15
CA LEU A 180 7.93 16.28 5.52
C LEU A 180 8.03 16.45 4.00
N ILE A 181 8.98 15.76 3.38
CA ILE A 181 9.29 15.91 1.95
C ILE A 181 9.01 14.58 1.26
N ALA A 182 8.22 14.57 0.18
CA ALA A 182 8.17 13.43 -0.74
C ALA A 182 8.63 13.90 -2.12
N ILE A 183 9.57 13.13 -2.70
CA ILE A 183 10.23 13.49 -3.97
C ILE A 183 10.72 12.21 -4.67
N GLU A 184 10.75 12.22 -6.01
CA GLU A 184 11.37 11.15 -6.78
C GLU A 184 12.88 11.09 -6.50
N ASN A 185 13.40 9.86 -6.54
CA ASN A 185 14.84 9.63 -6.51
C ASN A 185 15.43 9.77 -7.92
N GLN A 186 16.39 10.66 -8.10
CA GLN A 186 17.15 10.82 -9.33
C GLN A 186 17.69 9.49 -9.88
N LEU A 187 18.08 8.57 -8.97
CA LEU A 187 18.62 7.26 -9.28
C LEU A 187 17.58 6.13 -9.11
N GLY A 188 16.27 6.47 -9.16
CA GLY A 188 15.22 5.46 -9.07
C GLY A 188 15.35 4.36 -10.13
N LEU A 189 15.20 3.10 -9.72
CA LEU A 189 15.32 1.93 -10.61
C LEU A 189 14.43 2.05 -11.86
N LYS A 190 13.26 2.69 -11.72
CA LYS A 190 12.32 2.93 -12.83
C LYS A 190 12.97 3.60 -14.04
N TYR A 191 13.90 4.53 -13.82
CA TYR A 191 14.57 5.26 -14.91
C TYR A 191 15.58 4.37 -15.64
N PHE A 192 16.32 3.52 -14.91
CA PHE A 192 17.19 2.51 -15.53
C PHE A 192 16.38 1.45 -16.27
N ALA A 193 15.19 1.13 -15.79
CA ALA A 193 14.28 0.17 -16.41
C ALA A 193 13.57 0.74 -17.66
N GLY A 194 13.72 2.04 -17.95
CA GLY A 194 13.24 2.68 -19.16
C GLY A 194 12.01 3.57 -18.99
N CYS A 195 11.69 4.04 -17.78
CA CYS A 195 10.76 5.14 -17.60
C CYS A 195 11.41 6.46 -18.03
N ARG A 196 10.60 7.40 -18.51
CA ARG A 196 11.02 8.77 -18.71
C ARG A 196 11.19 9.47 -17.36
N GLU A 197 12.03 10.48 -17.31
CA GLU A 197 12.11 11.37 -16.15
C GLU A 197 10.77 12.11 -16.00
N ASP A 198 10.23 12.16 -14.77
CA ASP A 198 8.83 12.52 -14.49
C ASP A 198 8.49 13.99 -14.85
N HIS A 199 9.45 14.91 -14.78
CA HIS A 199 9.21 16.36 -14.93
C HIS A 199 9.66 16.87 -16.32
N VAL A 200 10.74 16.32 -16.85
CA VAL A 200 11.32 16.74 -18.14
C VAL A 200 10.79 15.90 -19.29
N GLY A 201 10.28 14.70 -19.00
CA GLY A 201 9.73 13.77 -19.98
C GLY A 201 10.76 13.14 -20.92
N LYS A 202 12.06 13.21 -20.58
CA LYS A 202 13.15 12.63 -21.37
C LYS A 202 13.70 11.37 -20.73
N TYR A 203 14.14 10.42 -21.57
CA TYR A 203 14.84 9.24 -21.08
C TYR A 203 16.20 9.64 -20.50
N PHE A 204 16.55 9.06 -19.35
CA PHE A 204 17.85 9.16 -18.66
C PHE A 204 18.25 10.55 -18.17
N GLU A 205 17.46 11.59 -18.39
CA GLU A 205 17.82 12.98 -18.06
C GLU A 205 18.29 13.16 -16.62
N GLY A 206 17.56 12.57 -15.63
CA GLY A 206 17.96 12.61 -14.24
C GLY A 206 19.27 11.85 -13.98
N ILE A 207 19.41 10.63 -14.52
CA ILE A 207 20.61 9.79 -14.38
C ILE A 207 21.84 10.47 -14.98
N GLU A 208 21.68 11.18 -16.10
CA GLU A 208 22.74 11.91 -16.78
C GLU A 208 23.03 13.30 -16.16
N GLY A 209 22.35 13.63 -15.03
CA GLY A 209 22.63 14.84 -14.25
C GLY A 209 21.94 16.10 -14.77
N TYR A 210 20.78 15.99 -15.43
CA TYR A 210 19.98 17.11 -15.93
C TYR A 210 20.74 18.02 -16.89
N THR A 211 21.28 17.43 -17.95
CA THR A 211 22.12 18.14 -18.93
C THR A 211 21.35 19.11 -19.82
N THR A 212 20.02 18.95 -19.92
CA THR A 212 19.17 19.74 -20.83
C THR A 212 18.20 20.68 -20.14
N THR A 213 18.13 20.66 -18.80
CA THR A 213 17.27 21.56 -17.99
C THR A 213 18.00 22.13 -16.79
N ASN A 214 17.59 23.31 -16.36
CA ASN A 214 18.07 23.96 -15.14
C ASN A 214 16.94 24.33 -14.17
N SER A 215 15.70 23.88 -14.43
CA SER A 215 14.53 24.42 -13.72
C SER A 215 13.85 23.45 -12.75
N VAL A 216 13.92 22.15 -13.02
CA VAL A 216 13.30 21.11 -12.16
C VAL A 216 14.28 19.97 -12.02
N LYS A 217 14.58 19.55 -10.78
CA LYS A 217 15.56 18.49 -10.51
C LYS A 217 15.15 17.66 -9.32
N THR A 218 15.39 16.37 -9.43
CA THR A 218 15.35 15.41 -8.31
C THR A 218 16.78 15.07 -7.87
N PHE A 219 16.94 14.39 -6.75
CA PHE A 219 18.24 14.18 -6.11
C PHE A 219 18.43 12.72 -5.71
N SER A 220 19.68 12.26 -5.70
CA SER A 220 20.03 11.02 -5.00
C SER A 220 19.88 11.19 -3.48
N LYS A 221 19.73 10.08 -2.75
CA LYS A 221 19.62 10.08 -1.28
C LYS A 221 20.70 10.95 -0.62
N LYS A 222 21.96 10.77 -1.05
CA LYS A 222 23.10 11.52 -0.51
C LYS A 222 22.97 13.02 -0.74
N VAL A 223 22.70 13.45 -1.96
CA VAL A 223 22.60 14.88 -2.31
C VAL A 223 21.41 15.52 -1.60
N LEU A 224 20.26 14.86 -1.55
CA LEU A 224 19.08 15.34 -0.83
C LEU A 224 19.39 15.55 0.66
N LYS A 225 20.06 14.59 1.28
CA LYS A 225 20.50 14.70 2.68
C LYS A 225 21.42 15.90 2.89
N GLU A 226 22.44 16.09 2.04
CA GLU A 226 23.36 17.24 2.10
C GLU A 226 22.65 18.60 1.91
N ILE A 227 21.60 18.65 1.09
CA ILE A 227 20.77 19.86 0.92
C ILE A 227 20.00 20.15 2.22
N ILE A 228 19.38 19.17 2.82
CA ILE A 228 18.58 19.31 4.04
C ILE A 228 19.48 19.68 5.23
N GLU A 229 20.58 18.97 5.44
CA GLU A 229 21.59 19.30 6.49
C GLU A 229 22.15 20.72 6.32
N GLY A 230 22.53 21.09 5.09
CA GLY A 230 23.05 22.43 4.75
C GLY A 230 22.00 23.55 4.88
N SER A 231 20.73 23.18 5.07
CA SER A 231 19.62 24.10 5.35
C SER A 231 19.38 24.30 6.85
N GLY A 232 20.11 23.58 7.70
CA GLY A 232 20.03 23.70 9.15
C GLY A 232 19.02 22.79 9.82
N TYR A 233 18.60 21.71 9.17
CA TYR A 233 17.78 20.65 9.77
C TYR A 233 18.64 19.54 10.35
N GLU A 234 18.09 18.84 11.33
CA GLU A 234 18.69 17.70 12.02
C GLU A 234 17.71 16.52 12.07
N ASN A 235 18.13 15.37 12.62
CA ASN A 235 17.30 14.16 12.76
C ASN A 235 16.63 13.75 11.43
N ILE A 236 17.41 13.68 10.36
CA ILE A 236 16.92 13.39 9.01
C ILE A 236 16.67 11.90 8.87
N GLN A 237 15.42 11.52 8.67
CA GLN A 237 14.98 10.13 8.49
C GLN A 237 14.43 9.93 7.09
N PHE A 238 14.86 8.84 6.45
CA PHE A 238 14.37 8.45 5.13
C PHE A 238 13.40 7.28 5.23
N ALA A 239 12.31 7.38 4.49
CA ALA A 239 11.43 6.27 4.19
C ALA A 239 11.31 6.12 2.66
N TYR A 240 10.95 4.91 2.23
CA TYR A 240 10.96 4.48 0.84
C TYR A 240 9.56 4.04 0.42
N PRO A 241 8.74 4.97 -0.13
CA PRO A 241 7.42 4.63 -0.63
C PRO A 241 7.51 3.69 -1.84
N TYR A 242 6.84 2.55 -1.76
CA TYR A 242 6.80 1.55 -2.84
C TYR A 242 5.38 1.40 -3.39
N PRO A 243 5.19 1.31 -4.72
CA PRO A 243 6.22 1.36 -5.77
C PRO A 243 6.77 2.76 -6.06
N ASP A 244 6.06 3.82 -5.66
CA ASP A 244 6.42 5.23 -5.82
C ASP A 244 5.59 6.09 -4.84
N TYR A 245 6.06 7.29 -4.46
CA TYR A 245 5.34 8.16 -3.51
C TYR A 245 3.99 8.66 -4.06
N LYS A 246 3.80 8.65 -5.38
CA LYS A 246 2.55 9.10 -5.99
C LYS A 246 1.37 8.19 -5.66
N LEU A 247 1.59 6.87 -5.65
CA LEU A 247 0.56 5.85 -5.36
C LEU A 247 1.16 4.73 -4.48
N PRO A 248 1.60 5.03 -3.25
CA PRO A 248 2.29 4.05 -2.42
C PRO A 248 1.31 3.04 -1.84
N THR A 249 1.74 1.78 -1.80
CA THR A 249 1.05 0.70 -1.10
C THR A 249 1.79 0.26 0.15
N THR A 250 3.11 0.51 0.18
CA THR A 250 3.99 0.12 1.27
C THR A 250 5.04 1.21 1.49
N ILE A 251 5.35 1.46 2.74
CA ILE A 251 6.42 2.37 3.17
C ILE A 251 7.46 1.54 3.91
N TYR A 252 8.67 1.52 3.39
CA TYR A 252 9.85 0.94 4.04
C TYR A 252 10.68 2.03 4.68
N THR A 253 11.54 1.66 5.63
CA THR A 253 12.55 2.57 6.22
C THR A 253 13.90 1.87 6.30
N ASP A 254 14.94 2.58 6.75
CA ASP A 254 16.26 1.97 6.97
C ASP A 254 16.21 0.85 8.05
N ASP A 255 15.24 0.89 8.98
CA ASP A 255 15.05 -0.11 10.05
C ASP A 255 14.22 -1.33 9.62
N PHE A 256 13.52 -1.24 8.50
CA PHE A 256 12.70 -2.32 7.95
C PHE A 256 12.72 -2.28 6.42
N LEU A 257 13.74 -2.91 5.84
CA LEU A 257 13.92 -3.01 4.40
C LEU A 257 13.15 -4.22 3.82
N PRO A 258 12.78 -4.18 2.53
CA PRO A 258 12.13 -5.31 1.89
C PRO A 258 13.05 -6.52 1.81
N VAL A 259 12.43 -7.71 1.78
CA VAL A 259 13.14 -8.97 1.56
C VAL A 259 12.91 -9.49 0.14
N LYS A 260 13.80 -10.36 -0.32
CA LYS A 260 13.71 -11.01 -1.64
C LYS A 260 12.33 -11.61 -1.90
N GLY A 261 11.78 -11.36 -3.07
CA GLY A 261 10.46 -11.83 -3.51
C GLY A 261 9.29 -10.98 -3.03
N GLU A 262 9.52 -9.91 -2.26
CA GLU A 262 8.49 -9.04 -1.73
C GLU A 262 8.07 -7.96 -2.73
N LEU A 263 9.02 -7.37 -3.46
CA LEU A 263 8.77 -6.31 -4.43
C LEU A 263 8.34 -6.90 -5.78
N VAL A 264 7.05 -6.86 -6.03
CA VAL A 264 6.43 -7.68 -7.08
C VAL A 264 5.75 -6.88 -8.18
N ASN A 265 5.83 -5.55 -8.10
CA ASN A 265 5.24 -4.66 -9.08
C ASN A 265 6.32 -4.01 -9.96
N ASN A 266 6.17 -4.14 -11.28
CA ASN A 266 6.87 -3.28 -12.22
C ASN A 266 6.14 -1.94 -12.26
N LEU A 267 6.88 -0.83 -12.13
CA LEU A 267 6.27 0.48 -12.22
C LEU A 267 5.75 0.73 -13.64
N ARG A 268 4.55 1.31 -13.75
CA ARG A 268 3.99 1.79 -15.01
C ARG A 268 4.03 3.31 -15.03
N ASN A 269 4.46 3.84 -16.16
CA ASN A 269 4.44 5.27 -16.45
C ASN A 269 3.17 5.56 -17.28
N PHE A 270 2.06 5.86 -16.63
CA PHE A 270 0.76 6.04 -17.30
C PHE A 270 0.63 7.37 -18.03
N ASP A 271 1.43 8.35 -17.68
CA ASP A 271 1.46 9.69 -18.26
C ASP A 271 2.30 9.77 -19.55
N ALA A 272 3.21 8.82 -19.75
CA ALA A 272 4.11 8.80 -20.89
C ALA A 272 4.37 7.36 -21.39
N ASP A 273 4.84 7.24 -22.62
CA ASP A 273 5.38 5.99 -23.13
C ASP A 273 6.71 5.65 -22.43
N ARG A 274 7.00 4.35 -22.31
CA ARG A 274 8.27 3.88 -21.73
C ARG A 274 8.94 2.81 -22.57
N MET A 275 10.25 2.70 -22.44
CA MET A 275 10.99 1.52 -22.84
C MET A 275 10.92 0.47 -21.71
N VAL A 276 11.12 -0.81 -22.07
CA VAL A 276 11.27 -1.90 -21.11
C VAL A 276 12.62 -2.57 -21.39
N PHE A 277 13.59 -2.30 -20.53
CA PHE A 277 14.92 -2.89 -20.65
C PHE A 277 15.05 -4.21 -19.88
N PHE A 278 14.33 -4.36 -18.78
CA PHE A 278 14.35 -5.55 -17.93
C PHE A 278 13.09 -5.64 -17.04
N ASP A 279 12.90 -6.78 -16.40
CA ASP A 279 11.87 -7.01 -15.36
C ASP A 279 12.36 -6.45 -14.02
N GLU A 280 11.80 -5.33 -13.59
CA GLU A 280 12.16 -4.64 -12.34
C GLU A 280 12.02 -5.56 -11.11
N THR A 281 11.03 -6.47 -11.11
CA THR A 281 10.79 -7.38 -9.97
C THR A 281 11.96 -8.35 -9.74
N LYS A 282 12.67 -8.75 -10.80
CA LYS A 282 13.86 -9.61 -10.71
C LYS A 282 15.10 -8.83 -10.32
N VAL A 283 15.20 -7.58 -10.81
CA VAL A 283 16.33 -6.71 -10.47
C VAL A 283 16.22 -6.26 -9.01
N TRP A 284 15.00 -5.99 -8.52
CA TRP A 284 14.79 -5.72 -7.09
C TRP A 284 15.31 -6.85 -6.21
N ASP A 285 15.04 -8.10 -6.55
CA ASP A 285 15.56 -9.23 -5.77
C ASP A 285 17.09 -9.21 -5.67
N THR A 286 17.78 -8.91 -6.77
CA THR A 286 19.24 -8.78 -6.81
C THR A 286 19.74 -7.58 -6.00
N MET A 287 19.06 -6.43 -6.11
CA MET A 287 19.42 -5.23 -5.38
C MET A 287 19.21 -5.36 -3.88
N ILE A 288 18.15 -6.05 -3.45
CA ILE A 288 17.89 -6.37 -2.04
C ILE A 288 19.01 -7.26 -1.49
N GLU A 289 19.40 -8.32 -2.21
CA GLU A 289 20.51 -9.19 -1.82
C GLU A 289 21.85 -8.44 -1.74
N ALA A 290 22.05 -7.42 -2.59
CA ALA A 290 23.23 -6.57 -2.58
C ALA A 290 23.17 -5.42 -1.56
N GLY A 291 22.05 -5.22 -0.83
CA GLY A 291 21.89 -4.12 0.12
C GLY A 291 21.72 -2.75 -0.53
N LEU A 292 21.23 -2.69 -1.77
CA LEU A 292 21.16 -1.45 -2.56
C LEU A 292 19.74 -0.87 -2.69
N PHE A 293 18.72 -1.50 -2.11
CA PHE A 293 17.33 -1.05 -2.24
C PHE A 293 17.16 0.44 -1.93
N HIS A 294 17.69 0.90 -0.81
CA HIS A 294 17.53 2.27 -0.32
C HIS A 294 18.18 3.35 -1.21
N GLU A 295 19.19 2.98 -2.03
CA GLU A 295 19.81 3.91 -2.98
C GLU A 295 19.04 4.01 -4.30
N PHE A 296 18.34 2.93 -4.70
CA PHE A 296 17.62 2.83 -5.97
C PHE A 296 16.09 2.83 -5.83
N SER A 297 15.56 3.00 -4.62
CA SER A 297 14.13 3.23 -4.40
C SER A 297 13.63 4.34 -5.34
N ASN A 298 12.44 4.19 -5.93
CA ASN A 298 11.94 5.11 -6.95
C ASN A 298 11.64 6.52 -6.41
N SER A 299 11.43 6.64 -5.10
CA SER A 299 11.14 7.91 -4.43
C SER A 299 11.52 7.85 -2.96
N PHE A 300 11.57 9.00 -2.33
CA PHE A 300 11.83 9.18 -0.91
C PHE A 300 10.66 9.88 -0.24
N PHE A 301 10.43 9.53 1.02
CA PHE A 301 9.75 10.36 2.00
C PHE A 301 10.77 10.70 3.08
N VAL A 302 10.95 11.98 3.37
CA VAL A 302 11.95 12.44 4.32
C VAL A 302 11.30 13.26 5.41
N GLU A 303 11.55 12.89 6.66
CA GLU A 303 11.28 13.71 7.82
C GLU A 303 12.58 14.38 8.27
N ALA A 304 12.56 15.69 8.52
CA ALA A 304 13.68 16.39 9.09
C ALA A 304 13.21 17.45 10.09
N THR A 305 13.92 17.59 11.20
CA THR A 305 13.53 18.43 12.34
C THR A 305 14.28 19.75 12.30
N LYS A 306 13.55 20.87 12.51
CA LYS A 306 14.18 22.16 12.81
C LYS A 306 14.71 22.16 14.24
N PRO A 307 15.99 22.48 14.49
CA PRO A 307 16.54 22.57 15.84
C PRO A 307 15.74 23.51 16.76
N GLY A 308 15.52 23.08 18.01
CA GLY A 308 14.98 23.91 19.08
C GLY A 308 16.09 24.52 19.93
N GLU A 309 15.75 25.53 20.75
CA GLU A 309 16.72 26.17 21.66
C GLU A 309 17.12 25.24 22.82
N ASP A 310 16.30 24.25 23.18
CA ASP A 310 16.56 23.29 24.26
C ASP A 310 17.01 21.93 23.67
N ALA A 311 18.33 21.73 23.59
CA ALA A 311 18.94 20.47 23.13
C ALA A 311 18.55 19.21 23.97
N LYS A 312 17.84 19.38 25.10
CA LYS A 312 17.38 18.28 25.96
C LYS A 312 16.02 17.68 25.57
N ARG A 313 15.27 18.28 24.63
CA ARG A 313 13.97 17.78 24.18
C ARG A 313 14.04 17.01 22.86
N SER A 314 15.25 16.81 22.32
CA SER A 314 15.51 16.05 21.10
C SER A 314 15.62 14.53 21.32
N GLU A 315 15.43 14.02 22.55
CA GLU A 315 15.11 12.61 22.71
C GLU A 315 13.73 12.42 22.05
N GLN A 316 13.70 11.64 20.98
CA GLN A 316 12.50 11.28 20.23
C GLN A 316 11.46 10.69 21.20
N THR A 317 10.69 11.57 21.85
CA THR A 317 9.49 11.16 22.59
C THR A 317 8.36 11.08 21.57
N GLY A 318 8.22 9.91 20.95
CA GLY A 318 7.17 9.68 19.97
C GLY A 318 7.34 8.34 19.29
N GLN A 319 6.27 7.86 18.67
CA GLN A 319 6.26 6.62 17.92
C GLN A 319 7.12 6.75 16.65
N MET A 320 8.15 5.93 16.52
CA MET A 320 8.98 5.85 15.33
C MET A 320 8.51 4.70 14.43
N THR A 321 7.93 5.03 13.30
CA THR A 321 7.44 4.03 12.35
C THR A 321 8.58 3.44 11.54
N SER A 322 8.72 2.12 11.59
CA SER A 322 9.71 1.36 10.80
C SER A 322 9.13 0.84 9.48
N PHE A 323 7.82 0.56 9.45
CA PHE A 323 7.15 -0.03 8.28
C PHE A 323 5.68 0.33 8.28
N ALA A 324 5.11 0.55 7.09
CA ALA A 324 3.65 0.63 6.95
C ALA A 324 3.18 0.00 5.63
N LYS A 325 2.02 -0.65 5.67
CA LYS A 325 1.37 -1.26 4.51
C LYS A 325 -0.10 -0.90 4.48
N CYS A 326 -0.58 -0.44 3.33
CA CYS A 326 -1.96 -0.05 3.10
C CYS A 326 -2.68 -1.09 2.25
N SER A 327 -3.84 -1.56 2.69
CA SER A 327 -4.66 -2.54 1.98
C SER A 327 -5.59 -1.84 0.98
N VAL A 328 -5.05 -1.42 -0.16
CA VAL A 328 -5.75 -0.56 -1.15
C VAL A 328 -6.70 -1.30 -2.09
N GLU A 329 -6.57 -2.63 -2.18
CA GLU A 329 -7.33 -3.46 -3.13
C GLU A 329 -8.63 -4.03 -2.53
N ARG A 330 -8.97 -3.62 -1.31
CA ARG A 330 -10.13 -4.15 -0.55
C ARG A 330 -11.33 -3.22 -0.66
N LYS A 331 -12.53 -3.76 -0.42
CA LYS A 331 -13.72 -2.95 -0.16
C LYS A 331 -13.52 -2.09 1.08
N ASP A 332 -14.25 -1.00 1.17
CA ASP A 332 -14.13 -0.02 2.25
C ASP A 332 -14.19 -0.65 3.64
N GLU A 333 -15.06 -1.64 3.84
CA GLU A 333 -15.22 -2.34 5.12
C GLU A 333 -14.03 -3.21 5.54
N TYR A 334 -13.04 -3.39 4.65
CA TYR A 334 -11.83 -4.21 4.92
C TYR A 334 -10.53 -3.43 4.72
N LYS A 335 -10.60 -2.12 4.43
CA LYS A 335 -9.40 -1.30 4.23
C LYS A 335 -8.73 -0.98 5.56
N ILE A 336 -7.49 -1.43 5.68
CA ILE A 336 -6.67 -1.21 6.88
C ILE A 336 -5.27 -0.72 6.52
N ILE A 337 -4.65 -0.07 7.49
CA ILE A 337 -3.21 0.20 7.51
C ILE A 337 -2.58 -0.68 8.57
N THR A 338 -1.55 -1.42 8.21
CA THR A 338 -0.69 -2.13 9.15
C THR A 338 0.59 -1.32 9.31
N ARG A 339 0.96 -0.98 10.54
CA ARG A 339 2.16 -0.21 10.87
C ARG A 339 3.00 -0.96 11.90
N ILE A 340 4.32 -1.00 11.69
CA ILE A 340 5.29 -1.44 12.69
C ILE A 340 5.99 -0.19 13.21
N PHE A 341 6.01 0.01 14.51
CA PHE A 341 6.61 1.16 15.14
C PHE A 341 7.30 0.79 16.44
N GLU A 342 8.21 1.66 16.89
CA GLU A 342 8.86 1.58 18.18
C GLU A 342 8.40 2.72 19.08
N GLU A 343 8.12 2.40 20.33
CA GLU A 343 7.74 3.34 21.39
C GLU A 343 8.39 2.87 22.69
N ASP A 344 9.11 3.76 23.37
CA ASP A 344 9.84 3.46 24.61
C ASP A 344 10.75 2.22 24.51
N GLY A 345 11.43 2.03 23.37
CA GLY A 345 12.36 0.92 23.11
C GLY A 345 11.67 -0.43 22.90
N LYS A 346 10.34 -0.44 22.68
CA LYS A 346 9.57 -1.64 22.36
C LYS A 346 8.94 -1.53 21.00
N LYS A 347 8.97 -2.61 20.24
CA LYS A 347 8.33 -2.68 18.92
C LYS A 347 6.90 -3.21 19.02
N PHE A 348 6.02 -2.59 18.26
CA PHE A 348 4.61 -2.93 18.18
C PHE A 348 4.17 -3.05 16.71
N VAL A 349 3.10 -3.79 16.49
CA VAL A 349 2.34 -3.82 15.24
C VAL A 349 0.98 -3.20 15.50
N GLU A 350 0.61 -2.18 14.75
CA GLU A 350 -0.72 -1.57 14.79
C GLU A 350 -1.49 -1.96 13.52
N LYS A 351 -2.76 -2.30 13.68
CA LYS A 351 -3.71 -2.34 12.56
C LYS A 351 -4.80 -1.30 12.81
N ARG A 352 -5.01 -0.44 11.82
CA ARG A 352 -5.94 0.68 11.89
C ARG A 352 -6.91 0.65 10.72
N ALA A 353 -8.20 0.83 10.98
CA ALA A 353 -9.22 1.05 9.96
C ALA A 353 -8.92 2.34 9.19
N VAL A 354 -9.06 2.30 7.87
CA VAL A 354 -8.91 3.49 7.01
C VAL A 354 -10.13 4.40 7.10
N ASN A 355 -11.30 3.84 7.39
CA ASN A 355 -12.58 4.54 7.48
C ASN A 355 -13.50 3.87 8.51
N GLU A 356 -14.62 4.52 8.84
CA GLU A 356 -15.59 4.02 9.84
C GLU A 356 -16.16 2.63 9.49
N LYS A 357 -16.37 2.32 8.22
CA LYS A 357 -16.90 1.02 7.79
C LYS A 357 -15.97 -0.13 8.15
N ALA A 358 -14.66 0.12 8.19
CA ALA A 358 -13.65 -0.89 8.51
C ALA A 358 -13.42 -1.07 10.02
N CYS A 359 -13.98 -0.22 10.90
CA CYS A 359 -13.79 -0.33 12.35
C CYS A 359 -14.25 -1.68 12.90
N GLY A 360 -15.40 -2.18 12.44
CA GLY A 360 -15.91 -3.50 12.85
C GLY A 360 -14.95 -4.65 12.52
N HIS A 361 -14.34 -4.61 11.33
CA HIS A 361 -13.35 -5.60 10.91
C HIS A 361 -12.10 -5.59 11.81
N VAL A 362 -11.61 -4.41 12.16
CA VAL A 362 -10.42 -4.24 13.02
C VAL A 362 -10.73 -4.64 14.47
N ASN A 363 -11.85 -4.17 15.04
CA ASN A 363 -12.22 -4.42 16.44
C ASN A 363 -12.41 -5.92 16.70
N ARG A 364 -12.88 -6.67 15.71
CA ARG A 364 -13.09 -8.12 15.81
C ARG A 364 -11.80 -8.89 16.13
N MET A 365 -10.62 -8.39 15.75
CA MET A 365 -9.34 -9.01 16.09
C MET A 365 -9.11 -9.02 17.62
N ALA A 366 -9.44 -7.92 18.31
CA ALA A 366 -9.30 -7.85 19.77
C ALA A 366 -10.29 -8.76 20.51
N GLU A 367 -11.44 -9.06 19.90
CA GLU A 367 -12.40 -10.03 20.45
C GLU A 367 -11.90 -11.46 20.26
N LEU A 368 -11.39 -11.80 19.07
CA LEU A 368 -10.85 -13.13 18.79
C LEU A 368 -9.62 -13.45 19.65
N ALA A 369 -8.77 -12.47 19.92
CA ALA A 369 -7.58 -12.62 20.74
C ALA A 369 -7.88 -13.10 22.18
N LYS A 370 -9.10 -12.85 22.69
CA LYS A 370 -9.54 -13.31 24.03
C LYS A 370 -9.79 -14.82 24.06
N THR A 371 -9.87 -15.45 22.89
CA THR A 371 -10.10 -16.89 22.73
C THR A 371 -8.89 -17.51 22.07
N ASN A 372 -8.50 -18.70 22.49
CA ASN A 372 -7.48 -19.47 21.77
C ASN A 372 -8.11 -20.80 21.33
N PRO A 373 -8.50 -20.93 20.06
CA PRO A 373 -9.11 -22.16 19.56
C PRO A 373 -8.12 -23.30 19.37
N TYR A 374 -6.80 -23.02 19.34
CA TYR A 374 -5.76 -24.00 19.04
C TYR A 374 -5.45 -24.89 20.25
N LEU A 375 -5.51 -26.21 20.06
CA LEU A 375 -5.29 -27.22 21.10
C LEU A 375 -3.87 -27.81 21.07
N THR A 376 -3.11 -27.55 20.02
CA THR A 376 -1.71 -27.96 19.92
C THR A 376 -0.89 -27.25 21.00
N GLU A 377 -0.08 -28.00 21.71
CA GLU A 377 0.71 -27.50 22.85
C GLU A 377 1.57 -26.29 22.44
N ASN A 378 1.60 -25.28 23.29
CA ASN A 378 2.36 -24.05 23.10
C ASN A 378 1.96 -23.20 21.87
N VAL A 379 0.79 -23.43 21.24
CA VAL A 379 0.27 -22.59 20.16
C VAL A 379 -0.73 -21.59 20.71
N CYS A 380 -0.59 -20.32 20.33
CA CYS A 380 -1.52 -19.26 20.72
C CYS A 380 -1.60 -18.13 19.67
N LEU A 381 -2.72 -17.42 19.67
CA LEU A 381 -2.81 -16.13 18.97
C LEU A 381 -1.87 -15.11 19.63
N VAL A 382 -1.23 -14.25 18.83
CA VAL A 382 -0.51 -13.11 19.40
C VAL A 382 -1.50 -12.23 20.18
N PRO A 383 -1.17 -11.77 21.40
CA PRO A 383 -2.05 -10.89 22.18
C PRO A 383 -2.41 -9.63 21.38
N CYS A 384 -3.67 -9.21 21.49
CA CYS A 384 -4.19 -8.02 20.80
C CYS A 384 -4.91 -7.12 21.78
N GLU A 385 -4.62 -5.83 21.74
CA GLU A 385 -5.26 -4.81 22.56
C GLU A 385 -5.98 -3.80 21.66
N ALA A 386 -7.23 -3.49 21.97
CA ALA A 386 -7.95 -2.39 21.34
C ALA A 386 -7.54 -1.09 22.02
N VAL A 387 -6.86 -0.21 21.30
CA VAL A 387 -6.36 1.08 21.82
C VAL A 387 -7.32 2.23 21.51
N ALA A 388 -8.11 2.10 20.43
CA ALA A 388 -9.20 3.00 20.09
C ALA A 388 -10.21 2.26 19.19
N ASP A 389 -11.35 2.88 18.90
CA ASP A 389 -12.29 2.34 17.91
C ASP A 389 -11.61 2.22 16.55
N GLY A 390 -11.66 1.03 15.94
CA GLY A 390 -10.98 0.74 14.69
C GLY A 390 -9.44 0.74 14.77
N VAL A 391 -8.84 0.65 15.96
CA VAL A 391 -7.37 0.58 16.13
C VAL A 391 -7.00 -0.50 17.14
N VAL A 392 -6.22 -1.47 16.71
CA VAL A 392 -5.69 -2.54 17.56
C VAL A 392 -4.16 -2.58 17.49
N GLN A 393 -3.55 -3.02 18.59
CA GLN A 393 -2.12 -3.10 18.76
C GLN A 393 -1.70 -4.50 19.23
N PHE A 394 -0.56 -4.94 18.71
CA PHE A 394 0.06 -6.22 19.02
C PHE A 394 1.51 -5.99 19.44
N PRO A 395 2.08 -6.79 20.36
CA PRO A 395 3.52 -6.84 20.53
C PRO A 395 4.18 -7.37 19.25
N TYR A 396 5.32 -6.81 18.87
CA TYR A 396 6.13 -7.36 17.79
C TYR A 396 6.82 -8.64 18.27
N ILE A 397 6.57 -9.76 17.59
CA ILE A 397 7.16 -11.06 17.95
C ILE A 397 8.40 -11.31 17.09
N GLU A 398 9.56 -11.42 17.74
CA GLU A 398 10.78 -11.87 17.11
C GLU A 398 10.90 -13.40 17.18
N GLY A 399 11.20 -14.02 16.06
CA GLY A 399 11.33 -15.47 15.99
C GLY A 399 11.47 -16.01 14.57
N GLN A 400 11.56 -17.32 14.45
CA GLN A 400 11.67 -17.98 13.15
C GLN A 400 10.28 -18.16 12.52
N ARG A 401 10.07 -17.62 11.34
CA ARG A 401 8.83 -17.83 10.57
C ARG A 401 8.81 -19.23 9.98
N LEU A 402 7.65 -19.86 10.00
CA LEU A 402 7.45 -21.21 9.47
C LEU A 402 7.70 -21.29 7.95
N ASP A 403 7.28 -20.30 7.17
CA ASP A 403 7.54 -20.25 5.73
C ASP A 403 9.05 -20.26 5.42
N LYS A 404 9.85 -19.53 6.22
CA LYS A 404 11.31 -19.50 6.06
C LYS A 404 11.96 -20.83 6.44
N ALA A 405 11.45 -21.49 7.46
CA ALA A 405 11.92 -22.84 7.85
C ALA A 405 11.67 -23.85 6.70
N ILE A 406 10.48 -23.84 6.11
CA ILE A 406 10.12 -24.68 4.95
C ILE A 406 11.00 -24.32 3.73
N ASP A 407 11.11 -23.05 3.38
CA ASP A 407 11.89 -22.57 2.23
C ASP A 407 13.36 -22.98 2.33
N GLU A 408 13.95 -22.84 3.52
CA GLU A 408 15.34 -23.19 3.77
C GLU A 408 15.57 -24.71 3.68
N ALA A 409 14.68 -25.51 4.26
CA ALA A 409 14.73 -26.96 4.19
C ALA A 409 14.67 -27.46 2.74
N VAL A 410 13.76 -26.93 1.94
CA VAL A 410 13.63 -27.28 0.51
C VAL A 410 14.85 -26.86 -0.30
N LYS A 411 15.35 -25.63 -0.11
CA LYS A 411 16.54 -25.12 -0.81
C LYS A 411 17.80 -25.94 -0.52
N GLN A 412 17.90 -26.48 0.68
CA GLN A 412 19.02 -27.33 1.09
C GLN A 412 18.83 -28.83 0.75
N GLY A 413 17.72 -29.19 0.10
CA GLY A 413 17.40 -30.59 -0.24
C GLY A 413 16.99 -31.43 0.97
N ARG A 414 16.72 -30.83 2.13
CA ARG A 414 16.31 -31.54 3.37
C ARG A 414 14.78 -31.70 3.38
N LEU A 415 14.26 -32.47 2.43
CA LEU A 415 12.83 -32.63 2.22
C LEU A 415 12.08 -33.17 3.44
N GLU A 416 12.67 -34.12 4.19
CA GLU A 416 12.03 -34.64 5.40
C GLU A 416 11.81 -33.58 6.49
N ASP A 417 12.73 -32.60 6.58
CA ASP A 417 12.54 -31.48 7.49
C ASP A 417 11.36 -30.60 7.02
N ALA A 418 11.26 -30.33 5.71
CA ALA A 418 10.13 -29.60 5.14
C ALA A 418 8.80 -30.34 5.39
N TRP A 419 8.76 -31.67 5.20
CA TRP A 419 7.57 -32.46 5.49
C TRP A 419 7.21 -32.47 6.97
N THR A 420 8.19 -32.38 7.86
CA THR A 420 7.96 -32.27 9.30
C THR A 420 7.28 -30.95 9.64
N GLU A 421 7.74 -29.83 9.07
CA GLU A 421 7.12 -28.54 9.30
C GLU A 421 5.70 -28.44 8.68
N ILE A 422 5.46 -29.10 7.57
CA ILE A 422 4.11 -29.19 6.96
C ILE A 422 3.17 -30.05 7.82
N ARG A 423 3.63 -31.16 8.38
CA ARG A 423 2.83 -31.96 9.34
C ARG A 423 2.49 -31.11 10.56
N ARG A 424 3.44 -30.34 11.07
CA ARG A 424 3.23 -29.42 12.20
C ARG A 424 2.17 -28.35 11.86
N LEU A 425 2.23 -27.74 10.67
CA LEU A 425 1.22 -26.82 10.18
C LEU A 425 -0.15 -27.48 10.10
N LYS A 426 -0.25 -28.68 9.52
CA LYS A 426 -1.48 -29.47 9.47
C LYS A 426 -2.02 -29.74 10.88
N ASP A 427 -1.18 -30.15 11.81
CA ASP A 427 -1.57 -30.43 13.20
C ASP A 427 -2.14 -29.18 13.89
N ILE A 428 -1.51 -28.02 13.71
CA ILE A 428 -2.00 -26.75 14.25
C ILE A 428 -3.41 -26.42 13.72
N ILE A 429 -3.62 -26.53 12.40
CA ILE A 429 -4.89 -26.20 11.75
C ILE A 429 -5.98 -27.23 12.12
N MET A 430 -5.62 -28.50 12.12
CA MET A 430 -6.60 -29.59 12.33
C MET A 430 -6.91 -29.82 13.82
N ASN A 431 -6.09 -29.33 14.75
CA ASN A 431 -6.28 -29.54 16.19
C ASN A 431 -6.82 -28.30 16.88
N VAL A 432 -8.07 -27.99 16.60
CA VAL A 432 -8.80 -26.82 17.15
C VAL A 432 -10.02 -27.25 17.92
N SER A 433 -10.44 -26.42 18.89
CA SER A 433 -11.67 -26.59 19.64
C SER A 433 -12.89 -26.13 18.86
N GLY A 434 -14.09 -26.60 19.25
CA GLY A 434 -15.35 -26.13 18.65
C GLY A 434 -15.63 -26.68 17.26
N LYS A 435 -15.02 -27.81 16.89
CA LYS A 435 -15.31 -28.47 15.61
C LYS A 435 -16.76 -28.90 15.49
N GLU A 436 -17.34 -28.67 14.33
CA GLU A 436 -18.66 -29.11 13.96
C GLU A 436 -18.65 -29.77 12.57
N LYS A 437 -19.75 -30.44 12.22
CA LYS A 437 -19.94 -30.93 10.86
C LYS A 437 -20.42 -29.81 9.98
N PHE A 438 -19.67 -29.54 8.92
CA PHE A 438 -19.95 -28.45 7.99
C PHE A 438 -21.31 -28.62 7.35
N GLN A 439 -22.04 -27.52 7.26
CA GLN A 439 -23.26 -27.34 6.48
C GLN A 439 -23.14 -26.05 5.67
N VAL A 440 -23.54 -26.10 4.41
CA VAL A 440 -23.50 -24.93 3.54
C VAL A 440 -24.60 -23.96 3.95
N THR A 441 -24.23 -22.77 4.43
CA THR A 441 -25.16 -21.70 4.82
C THR A 441 -25.18 -20.58 3.77
N ASP A 442 -26.18 -19.70 3.82
CA ASP A 442 -26.28 -18.56 2.91
C ASP A 442 -25.14 -17.56 3.12
N GLU A 443 -24.68 -17.38 4.36
CA GLU A 443 -23.52 -16.55 4.68
C GLU A 443 -22.25 -17.12 4.04
N PHE A 444 -22.04 -18.43 4.13
CA PHE A 444 -20.92 -19.10 3.49
C PHE A 444 -20.98 -18.96 1.95
N ARG A 445 -22.16 -19.13 1.36
CA ARG A 445 -22.37 -18.93 -0.09
C ARG A 445 -22.07 -17.51 -0.53
N THR A 446 -22.44 -16.53 0.27
CA THR A 446 -22.16 -15.11 -0.04
C THR A 446 -20.66 -14.87 -0.22
N VAL A 447 -19.83 -15.54 0.57
CA VAL A 447 -18.36 -15.35 0.55
C VAL A 447 -17.67 -16.27 -0.45
N PHE A 448 -18.09 -17.55 -0.52
CA PHE A 448 -17.37 -18.61 -1.26
C PHE A 448 -18.15 -19.20 -2.42
N GLY A 449 -19.40 -18.77 -2.64
CA GLY A 449 -20.32 -19.39 -3.59
C GLY A 449 -20.38 -18.78 -4.99
N GLN A 450 -19.58 -17.75 -5.28
CA GLN A 450 -19.47 -17.14 -6.61
C GLN A 450 -18.64 -18.04 -7.54
N ILE A 451 -19.10 -19.28 -7.73
CA ILE A 451 -18.42 -20.31 -8.51
C ILE A 451 -19.03 -20.33 -9.91
N PRO A 452 -18.26 -20.04 -10.96
CA PRO A 452 -18.75 -20.11 -12.33
C PRO A 452 -19.24 -21.53 -12.67
N GLN A 453 -20.48 -21.65 -13.12
CA GLN A 453 -20.97 -22.91 -13.69
C GLN A 453 -20.41 -23.06 -15.11
N PRO A 454 -19.98 -24.27 -15.52
CA PRO A 454 -19.57 -24.49 -16.89
C PRO A 454 -20.75 -24.21 -17.83
N GLU A 455 -20.52 -23.43 -18.88
CA GLU A 455 -21.53 -23.26 -19.93
C GLU A 455 -21.83 -24.62 -20.59
N PRO A 456 -23.10 -25.00 -20.74
CA PRO A 456 -23.44 -26.25 -21.41
C PRO A 456 -22.90 -26.23 -22.85
N ALA A 457 -22.35 -27.35 -23.29
CA ALA A 457 -21.90 -27.49 -24.68
C ALA A 457 -23.09 -27.33 -25.65
N GLU A 458 -22.84 -26.73 -26.83
CA GLU A 458 -23.90 -26.50 -27.83
C GLU A 458 -24.69 -27.79 -28.10
N GLY A 459 -25.97 -27.81 -27.69
CA GLY A 459 -26.90 -28.92 -27.91
C GLY A 459 -27.17 -29.81 -26.70
N GLU A 460 -26.53 -29.60 -25.55
CA GLU A 460 -26.84 -30.32 -24.32
C GLU A 460 -27.99 -29.64 -23.56
N LYS A 461 -28.95 -30.45 -23.07
CA LYS A 461 -29.97 -29.97 -22.16
C LYS A 461 -29.30 -29.55 -20.86
N GLN A 462 -29.61 -28.35 -20.36
CA GLN A 462 -29.20 -27.91 -19.02
C GLN A 462 -29.58 -29.00 -18.00
N ALA A 463 -28.59 -29.69 -17.46
CA ALA A 463 -28.75 -30.48 -16.26
C ALA A 463 -29.17 -29.55 -15.11
N GLU A 464 -29.95 -30.03 -14.15
CA GLU A 464 -30.23 -29.24 -12.95
C GLU A 464 -28.88 -28.79 -12.34
N PRO A 465 -28.73 -27.51 -11.99
CA PRO A 465 -27.48 -27.02 -11.45
C PRO A 465 -27.13 -27.75 -10.15
N VAL A 466 -26.11 -28.58 -10.20
CA VAL A 466 -25.57 -29.24 -9.01
C VAL A 466 -24.79 -28.20 -8.25
N ASP A 467 -25.12 -27.98 -6.97
CA ASP A 467 -24.37 -27.10 -6.10
C ASP A 467 -22.95 -27.68 -5.86
N PRO A 468 -21.90 -27.05 -6.38
CA PRO A 468 -20.54 -27.57 -6.22
C PRO A 468 -20.07 -27.57 -4.75
N LEU A 469 -20.68 -26.76 -3.88
CA LEU A 469 -20.37 -26.71 -2.46
C LEU A 469 -20.97 -27.86 -1.66
N ALA A 470 -21.96 -28.57 -2.20
CA ALA A 470 -22.62 -29.67 -1.49
C ALA A 470 -21.67 -30.84 -1.13
N VAL A 471 -20.58 -31.00 -1.87
CA VAL A 471 -19.55 -32.01 -1.57
C VAL A 471 -18.82 -31.75 -0.23
N LEU A 472 -18.87 -30.53 0.29
CA LEU A 472 -18.26 -30.16 1.56
C LEU A 472 -19.11 -30.52 2.79
N GLU A 473 -20.39 -30.89 2.57
CA GLU A 473 -21.28 -31.29 3.68
C GLU A 473 -20.68 -32.42 4.50
N GLY A 474 -20.67 -32.22 5.82
CA GLY A 474 -20.11 -33.19 6.75
C GLY A 474 -18.59 -33.11 6.99
N TYR A 475 -17.86 -32.21 6.30
CA TYR A 475 -16.44 -31.96 6.62
C TYR A 475 -16.29 -31.43 8.05
N GLU A 476 -15.09 -31.61 8.64
CA GLU A 476 -14.75 -30.92 9.87
C GLU A 476 -14.58 -29.42 9.60
N ALA A 477 -15.29 -28.60 10.34
CA ALA A 477 -15.31 -27.16 10.21
C ALA A 477 -15.34 -26.47 11.58
N VAL A 478 -15.05 -25.19 11.60
CA VAL A 478 -15.00 -24.40 12.83
C VAL A 478 -15.37 -22.94 12.55
N LYS A 479 -16.02 -22.29 13.54
CA LYS A 479 -16.32 -20.85 13.54
C LYS A 479 -15.24 -20.07 14.27
N ASN A 480 -15.14 -18.77 13.97
CA ASN A 480 -14.25 -17.86 14.70
C ASN A 480 -12.80 -18.35 14.76
N VAL A 481 -12.29 -18.90 13.66
CA VAL A 481 -10.92 -19.31 13.49
C VAL A 481 -10.24 -18.43 12.44
N ASN A 482 -8.93 -18.23 12.58
CA ASN A 482 -8.17 -17.53 11.56
C ASN A 482 -8.18 -18.32 10.24
N MET A 483 -8.79 -17.75 9.21
CA MET A 483 -8.79 -18.35 7.87
C MET A 483 -7.41 -18.17 7.18
N ASP A 484 -6.63 -17.16 7.57
CA ASP A 484 -5.35 -16.82 6.93
C ASP A 484 -4.16 -17.45 7.66
N MET A 485 -4.27 -18.75 7.96
CA MET A 485 -3.25 -19.58 8.60
C MET A 485 -2.10 -19.94 7.66
N VAL A 486 -1.62 -18.93 6.90
CA VAL A 486 -0.47 -19.12 6.01
C VAL A 486 0.82 -19.27 6.82
N ALA A 487 1.77 -20.06 6.32
CA ALA A 487 3.03 -20.33 7.03
C ALA A 487 3.82 -19.05 7.40
N ALA A 488 3.64 -17.96 6.64
CA ALA A 488 4.24 -16.67 6.94
C ALA A 488 3.67 -15.98 8.18
N ASN A 489 2.46 -16.36 8.62
CA ASN A 489 1.77 -15.84 9.79
C ASN A 489 2.01 -16.69 11.06
N ILE A 490 2.94 -17.63 11.02
CA ILE A 490 3.30 -18.49 12.15
C ILE A 490 4.75 -18.26 12.51
N ILE A 491 5.00 -17.86 13.77
CA ILE A 491 6.34 -17.58 14.32
C ILE A 491 6.64 -18.50 15.48
N PHE A 492 7.82 -19.11 15.43
CA PHE A 492 8.40 -19.88 16.54
C PHE A 492 9.31 -18.97 17.37
N ALA A 493 8.94 -18.78 18.63
CA ALA A 493 9.70 -18.07 19.66
C ALA A 493 9.70 -18.88 20.97
N ASP A 494 9.42 -18.27 22.12
CA ASP A 494 9.14 -18.99 23.39
C ASP A 494 7.88 -19.88 23.28
N LYS A 495 6.95 -19.48 22.41
CA LYS A 495 5.77 -20.22 21.98
C LYS A 495 5.67 -20.21 20.46
N THR A 496 4.67 -20.90 19.93
CA THR A 496 4.26 -20.76 18.55
C THR A 496 3.14 -19.72 18.47
N TYR A 497 3.46 -18.57 17.90
CA TYR A 497 2.50 -17.47 17.76
C TYR A 497 1.85 -17.48 16.38
N ILE A 498 0.53 -17.32 16.36
CA ILE A 498 -0.25 -17.10 15.14
C ILE A 498 -0.53 -15.60 15.04
N LEU A 499 -0.06 -15.03 13.96
CA LEU A 499 -0.22 -13.62 13.60
C LEU A 499 -1.39 -13.44 12.64
N ASP A 500 -1.74 -12.18 12.38
CA ASP A 500 -2.59 -11.75 11.25
C ASP A 500 -3.90 -12.53 11.12
N TYR A 501 -4.66 -12.58 12.22
CA TYR A 501 -5.95 -13.26 12.30
C TYR A 501 -7.14 -12.32 12.03
N GLU A 502 -7.00 -11.39 11.08
CA GLU A 502 -8.06 -10.46 10.69
C GLU A 502 -9.24 -11.16 9.98
N TRP A 503 -8.97 -12.25 9.27
CA TRP A 503 -9.97 -12.99 8.54
C TRP A 503 -10.55 -14.14 9.36
N ASN A 504 -11.64 -13.86 10.03
CA ASN A 504 -12.43 -14.82 10.79
C ASN A 504 -13.93 -14.56 10.60
N PHE A 505 -14.75 -15.59 10.71
CA PHE A 505 -16.17 -15.54 10.40
C PHE A 505 -17.00 -16.21 11.49
N ASP A 506 -18.25 -15.74 11.68
CA ASP A 506 -19.21 -16.31 12.62
C ASP A 506 -19.86 -17.61 12.10
N PHE A 507 -19.69 -17.91 10.82
CA PHE A 507 -20.06 -19.17 10.21
C PHE A 507 -18.88 -20.15 10.14
N ALA A 508 -19.17 -21.43 10.03
CA ALA A 508 -18.16 -22.48 9.99
C ALA A 508 -17.40 -22.49 8.66
N ILE A 509 -16.08 -22.73 8.71
CA ILE A 509 -15.21 -22.90 7.55
C ILE A 509 -14.59 -24.30 7.62
N PRO A 510 -14.60 -25.08 6.52
CA PRO A 510 -13.94 -26.37 6.44
C PRO A 510 -12.44 -26.26 6.72
N LEU A 511 -11.91 -27.04 7.69
CA LEU A 511 -10.51 -27.01 8.06
C LEU A 511 -9.57 -27.39 6.91
N LYS A 512 -9.99 -28.29 6.04
CA LYS A 512 -9.25 -28.62 4.82
C LYS A 512 -9.07 -27.44 3.88
N TYR A 513 -10.07 -26.52 3.80
CA TYR A 513 -9.92 -25.29 3.01
C TYR A 513 -8.87 -24.35 3.62
N ILE A 514 -8.82 -24.21 4.95
CA ILE A 514 -7.78 -23.43 5.62
C ILE A 514 -6.39 -24.03 5.34
N LEU A 515 -6.26 -25.36 5.44
CA LEU A 515 -5.01 -26.05 5.12
C LEU A 515 -4.61 -25.87 3.64
N PHE A 516 -5.56 -25.99 2.71
CA PHE A 516 -5.34 -25.72 1.30
C PHE A 516 -4.77 -24.31 1.08
N ARG A 517 -5.35 -23.27 1.71
CA ARG A 517 -4.86 -21.89 1.61
C ARG A 517 -3.42 -21.76 2.09
N SER A 518 -3.11 -22.40 3.21
CA SER A 518 -1.74 -22.38 3.77
C SER A 518 -0.69 -22.92 2.81
N ILE A 519 -1.03 -23.94 2.03
CA ILE A 519 -0.17 -24.51 1.00
C ILE A 519 -0.15 -23.63 -0.27
N LEU A 520 -1.33 -23.16 -0.71
CA LEU A 520 -1.46 -22.33 -1.91
C LEU A 520 -0.61 -21.05 -1.82
N PHE A 521 -0.53 -20.44 -0.65
CA PHE A 521 0.21 -19.20 -0.43
C PHE A 521 1.70 -19.39 -0.09
N ASN A 522 2.19 -20.63 -0.03
CA ASN A 522 3.62 -20.90 0.07
C ASN A 522 4.25 -21.01 -1.32
N GLY A 523 5.08 -20.04 -1.68
CA GLY A 523 5.68 -19.95 -3.02
C GLY A 523 6.57 -21.14 -3.38
N THR A 524 7.32 -21.67 -2.43
CA THR A 524 8.23 -22.81 -2.63
C THR A 524 7.46 -24.10 -2.87
N LEU A 525 6.41 -24.36 -2.08
CA LEU A 525 5.59 -25.57 -2.24
C LEU A 525 4.84 -25.61 -3.58
N ASN A 526 4.46 -24.45 -4.11
CA ASN A 526 3.74 -24.36 -5.38
C ASN A 526 4.58 -24.65 -6.62
N VAL A 527 5.90 -24.64 -6.53
CA VAL A 527 6.81 -24.88 -7.66
C VAL A 527 7.59 -26.18 -7.54
N MET A 528 7.20 -27.05 -6.60
CA MET A 528 7.81 -28.36 -6.40
C MET A 528 7.65 -29.25 -7.63
N PRO A 529 8.64 -30.15 -7.91
CA PRO A 529 8.52 -31.22 -8.90
C PRO A 529 7.30 -32.12 -8.64
N GLU A 530 6.78 -32.73 -9.69
CA GLU A 530 5.55 -33.56 -9.64
C GLU A 530 5.61 -34.67 -8.58
N GLU A 531 6.72 -35.37 -8.45
CA GLU A 531 6.90 -36.41 -7.44
C GLU A 531 6.77 -35.89 -6.00
N GLN A 532 7.39 -34.73 -5.71
CA GLN A 532 7.31 -34.10 -4.40
C GLN A 532 5.89 -33.54 -4.15
N ARG A 533 5.24 -33.02 -5.21
CA ARG A 533 3.86 -32.55 -5.14
C ARG A 533 2.90 -33.69 -4.76
N LYS A 534 3.09 -34.89 -5.33
CA LYS A 534 2.29 -36.06 -4.96
C LYS A 534 2.43 -36.38 -3.48
N THR A 535 3.66 -36.43 -2.97
CA THR A 535 3.93 -36.62 -1.53
C THR A 535 3.26 -35.55 -0.68
N LEU A 536 3.30 -34.28 -1.11
CA LEU A 536 2.63 -33.17 -0.43
C LEU A 536 1.12 -33.39 -0.36
N MET A 537 0.47 -33.74 -1.50
CA MET A 537 -0.98 -33.95 -1.57
C MET A 537 -1.42 -35.12 -0.68
N GLU A 538 -0.65 -36.21 -0.65
CA GLU A 538 -0.88 -37.36 0.25
C GLU A 538 -0.78 -36.94 1.72
N LEU A 539 0.21 -36.09 2.07
CA LEU A 539 0.45 -35.63 3.43
C LEU A 539 -0.68 -34.70 3.94
N ILE A 540 -1.18 -33.81 3.09
CA ILE A 540 -2.26 -32.88 3.46
C ILE A 540 -3.65 -33.51 3.32
N GLU A 541 -3.78 -34.69 2.69
CA GLU A 541 -5.03 -35.42 2.49
C GLU A 541 -6.10 -34.61 1.73
N ILE A 542 -5.68 -33.89 0.69
CA ILE A 542 -6.55 -33.12 -0.21
C ILE A 542 -6.48 -33.77 -1.59
N SER A 543 -7.63 -34.20 -2.15
CA SER A 543 -7.70 -34.75 -3.49
C SER A 543 -7.56 -33.65 -4.56
N ASP A 544 -7.32 -34.06 -5.81
CA ASP A 544 -7.26 -33.13 -6.94
C ASP A 544 -8.60 -32.43 -7.15
N GLU A 545 -9.73 -33.12 -6.97
CA GLU A 545 -11.08 -32.57 -7.07
C GLU A 545 -11.33 -31.54 -5.96
N GLU A 546 -10.96 -31.85 -4.71
CA GLU A 546 -11.04 -30.90 -3.59
C GLU A 546 -10.17 -29.67 -3.86
N TRP A 547 -8.96 -29.87 -4.41
CA TRP A 547 -8.06 -28.79 -4.76
C TRP A 547 -8.67 -27.82 -5.77
N GLN A 548 -9.31 -28.36 -6.83
CA GLN A 548 -9.99 -27.53 -7.85
C GLN A 548 -11.17 -26.77 -7.27
N LEU A 549 -11.99 -27.40 -6.43
CA LEU A 549 -13.10 -26.72 -5.75
C LEU A 549 -12.59 -25.60 -4.84
N PHE A 550 -11.55 -25.84 -4.06
CA PHE A 550 -10.96 -24.85 -3.18
C PHE A 550 -10.32 -23.66 -3.94
N LEU A 551 -9.79 -23.89 -5.14
CA LEU A 551 -9.34 -22.81 -6.03
C LEU A 551 -10.51 -21.93 -6.49
N GLN A 552 -11.67 -22.53 -6.78
CA GLN A 552 -12.87 -21.76 -7.13
C GLN A 552 -13.40 -20.96 -5.93
N MET A 553 -13.42 -21.57 -4.75
CA MET A 553 -13.77 -20.87 -3.50
C MET A 553 -12.81 -19.72 -3.21
N GLU A 554 -11.50 -19.90 -3.43
CA GLU A 554 -10.51 -18.82 -3.27
C GLU A 554 -10.78 -17.67 -4.26
N THR A 555 -11.16 -17.99 -5.49
CA THR A 555 -11.55 -16.95 -6.47
C THR A 555 -12.78 -16.17 -6.00
N SER A 556 -13.81 -16.86 -5.52
CA SER A 556 -15.01 -16.24 -4.94
C SER A 556 -14.66 -15.36 -3.74
N TRP A 557 -13.81 -15.86 -2.84
CA TRP A 557 -13.31 -15.11 -1.70
C TRP A 557 -12.59 -13.83 -2.10
N GLN A 558 -11.67 -13.90 -3.07
CA GLN A 558 -10.95 -12.73 -3.55
C GLN A 558 -11.91 -11.68 -4.16
N GLN A 559 -12.93 -12.12 -4.91
CA GLN A 559 -13.97 -11.24 -5.43
C GLN A 559 -14.81 -10.62 -4.31
N PHE A 560 -15.09 -11.37 -3.25
CA PHE A 560 -15.82 -10.87 -2.09
C PHE A 560 -15.08 -9.76 -1.36
N VAL A 561 -13.76 -9.90 -1.19
CA VAL A 561 -12.92 -8.93 -0.46
C VAL A 561 -12.56 -7.72 -1.31
N THR A 562 -12.28 -7.95 -2.60
CA THR A 562 -11.78 -6.92 -3.51
C THR A 562 -12.89 -5.92 -3.85
N GLY A 563 -12.60 -4.65 -3.71
CA GLY A 563 -13.46 -3.57 -4.16
C GLY A 563 -13.20 -3.20 -5.62
N THR A 564 -13.53 -1.98 -6.01
CA THR A 564 -13.12 -1.40 -7.28
C THR A 564 -11.60 -1.27 -7.29
N SER A 565 -10.93 -2.21 -7.96
CA SER A 565 -9.48 -2.35 -7.89
C SER A 565 -8.81 -1.47 -8.94
N LEU A 566 -7.92 -0.59 -8.50
CA LEU A 566 -7.04 0.16 -9.40
C LEU A 566 -6.11 -0.76 -10.19
N THR A 567 -5.80 -1.92 -9.65
CA THR A 567 -4.93 -2.89 -10.31
C THR A 567 -5.59 -3.55 -11.51
N ASP A 568 -6.90 -3.74 -11.47
CA ASP A 568 -7.67 -4.23 -12.63
C ASP A 568 -7.76 -3.14 -13.71
N LEU A 569 -7.76 -1.87 -13.31
CA LEU A 569 -7.73 -0.74 -14.22
C LEU A 569 -6.37 -0.61 -14.94
N TYR A 570 -5.25 -0.90 -14.29
CA TYR A 570 -3.92 -0.67 -14.85
C TYR A 570 -3.66 -1.33 -16.21
N PRO A 571 -4.14 -2.54 -16.54
CA PRO A 571 -4.03 -3.11 -17.88
C PRO A 571 -4.74 -2.30 -18.97
N ASP A 572 -5.81 -1.63 -18.59
CA ASP A 572 -6.68 -0.86 -19.50
C ASP A 572 -6.24 0.61 -19.66
N MET A 573 -5.32 1.07 -18.82
CA MET A 573 -4.78 2.41 -18.93
C MET A 573 -3.96 2.57 -20.21
N PRO A 574 -4.12 3.69 -20.92
CA PRO A 574 -3.36 3.95 -22.13
C PRO A 574 -1.87 4.10 -21.78
N SER A 575 -1.11 3.06 -22.00
CA SER A 575 0.35 3.08 -21.87
C SER A 575 0.98 2.38 -23.06
N LYS A 576 2.01 3.00 -23.65
CA LYS A 576 2.77 2.43 -24.75
C LYS A 576 4.08 1.88 -24.22
N TYR A 577 4.37 0.63 -24.58
CA TYR A 577 5.64 -0.01 -24.24
C TYR A 577 6.45 -0.28 -25.49
N THR A 578 7.76 -0.06 -25.41
CA THR A 578 8.73 -0.54 -26.39
C THR A 578 9.70 -1.49 -25.70
N ILE A 579 9.63 -2.78 -26.04
CA ILE A 579 10.56 -3.79 -25.51
C ILE A 579 11.86 -3.68 -26.29
N VAL A 580 12.97 -3.47 -25.59
CA VAL A 580 14.29 -3.20 -26.20
C VAL A 580 15.11 -4.50 -26.35
N LYS A 581 14.79 -5.57 -25.61
CA LYS A 581 15.43 -6.89 -25.71
C LYS A 581 14.39 -7.99 -25.73
N GLU A 582 14.16 -8.57 -26.91
CA GLU A 582 13.24 -9.70 -27.06
C GLU A 582 13.82 -11.03 -26.54
N GLU A 583 15.13 -11.22 -26.65
CA GLU A 583 15.78 -12.51 -26.43
C GLU A 583 15.72 -13.03 -24.98
N ASN A 584 15.61 -12.14 -24.00
CA ASN A 584 15.61 -12.48 -22.58
C ASN A 584 14.23 -12.40 -21.92
N TYR A 585 13.23 -11.90 -22.61
CA TYR A 585 11.89 -11.72 -22.11
C TYR A 585 10.95 -12.38 -23.10
N CYS A 586 10.40 -13.54 -22.72
CA CYS A 586 9.30 -14.13 -23.50
C CYS A 586 8.41 -13.03 -24.04
N ASN A 587 7.93 -13.15 -25.26
CA ASN A 587 7.14 -12.20 -26.07
C ASN A 587 5.99 -11.46 -25.38
N ASN A 588 5.95 -11.46 -24.05
CA ASN A 588 5.04 -10.70 -23.22
C ASN A 588 5.82 -9.64 -22.44
N PRO A 589 5.45 -8.36 -22.54
CA PRO A 589 5.98 -7.35 -21.62
C PRO A 589 5.79 -7.83 -20.18
N PRO A 590 6.70 -7.50 -19.24
CA PRO A 590 6.50 -7.80 -17.85
C PRO A 590 5.17 -7.19 -17.41
N GLU A 591 4.18 -8.04 -17.17
CA GLU A 591 2.91 -7.57 -16.64
C GLU A 591 3.15 -7.01 -15.24
N PRO A 592 2.48 -5.92 -14.86
CA PRO A 592 2.53 -5.43 -13.50
C PRO A 592 2.10 -6.55 -12.58
N LYS A 593 2.99 -6.95 -11.72
CA LYS A 593 2.70 -7.91 -10.66
C LYS A 593 2.14 -7.14 -9.50
N CYS A 594 0.86 -7.27 -9.28
CA CYS A 594 0.14 -6.65 -8.18
C CYS A 594 0.47 -7.27 -6.82
N SER A 595 0.00 -6.63 -5.75
CA SER A 595 0.15 -7.06 -4.37
C SER A 595 -0.12 -8.55 -4.15
N ILE A 596 0.46 -9.14 -3.11
CA ILE A 596 0.36 -10.58 -2.80
C ILE A 596 -1.07 -11.14 -2.90
N PRO A 597 -2.14 -10.47 -2.40
CA PRO A 597 -3.52 -10.94 -2.59
C PRO A 597 -3.93 -11.06 -4.06
N TYR A 598 -3.58 -10.09 -4.88
CA TYR A 598 -3.92 -10.09 -6.30
C TYR A 598 -3.06 -11.08 -7.10
N ARG A 599 -1.79 -11.30 -6.71
CA ARG A 599 -0.98 -12.38 -7.29
C ARG A 599 -1.62 -13.73 -7.08
N ALA A 600 -2.15 -13.97 -5.87
CA ALA A 600 -2.84 -15.20 -5.57
C ALA A 600 -4.09 -15.34 -6.45
N ALA A 601 -4.96 -14.34 -6.49
CA ALA A 601 -6.16 -14.36 -7.32
C ALA A 601 -5.84 -14.52 -8.82
N ARG A 602 -4.82 -13.82 -9.33
CA ARG A 602 -4.42 -13.93 -10.73
C ARG A 602 -3.68 -15.22 -11.04
N LYS A 603 -2.86 -15.73 -10.10
CA LYS A 603 -2.24 -17.06 -10.22
C LYS A 603 -3.30 -18.14 -10.19
N VAL A 604 -4.28 -18.03 -9.29
CA VAL A 604 -5.46 -18.88 -9.22
C VAL A 604 -6.26 -18.79 -10.52
N LYS A 605 -6.57 -17.60 -11.04
CA LYS A 605 -7.25 -17.42 -12.33
C LYS A 605 -6.47 -18.07 -13.49
N ARG A 606 -5.14 -17.93 -13.55
CA ARG A 606 -4.30 -18.61 -14.56
C ARG A 606 -4.28 -20.12 -14.41
N MET A 607 -4.24 -20.63 -13.17
CA MET A 607 -4.30 -22.06 -12.89
C MET A 607 -5.66 -22.65 -13.26
N ILE A 608 -6.75 -21.94 -12.96
CA ILE A 608 -8.10 -22.32 -13.37
C ILE A 608 -8.22 -22.34 -14.91
N VAL A 609 -7.76 -21.28 -15.58
CA VAL A 609 -7.77 -21.22 -17.05
C VAL A 609 -6.90 -22.32 -17.68
N ALA A 610 -5.74 -22.62 -17.10
CA ALA A 610 -4.85 -23.69 -17.58
C ALA A 610 -5.43 -25.09 -17.31
N ALA A 611 -6.14 -25.29 -16.20
CA ALA A 611 -6.84 -26.54 -15.91
C ALA A 611 -8.01 -26.74 -16.88
N LEU A 612 -8.83 -25.72 -17.10
CA LEU A 612 -9.97 -25.77 -18.05
C LEU A 612 -9.53 -25.91 -19.52
N GLN A 613 -8.27 -25.58 -19.87
CA GLN A 613 -7.70 -25.80 -21.20
C GLN A 613 -7.05 -27.18 -21.39
N LYS A 614 -6.74 -27.90 -20.31
CA LYS A 614 -6.23 -29.29 -20.41
C LYS A 614 -7.33 -30.32 -20.62
N ASP A 615 -8.58 -29.96 -20.36
CA ASP A 615 -9.76 -30.82 -20.56
C ASP A 615 -10.44 -30.56 -21.93
N LYS A 616 -9.82 -29.78 -22.80
CA LYS A 616 -10.14 -29.66 -24.24
C LYS A 616 -9.01 -30.28 -25.07
#